data_5864861df5f7a5b11bff44efa1008af5
#
_entry.id   5864861df5f7a5b11bff44efa1008af5
#
_cell.length_a   1.000
_cell.length_b   1.000
_cell.length_c   1.000
_cell.angle_alpha   90.00
_cell.angle_beta   90.00
_cell.angle_gamma   90.00
#
_symmetry.space_group_name_H-M   'P 1'
#
loop_
_entity.id
_entity.type
_entity.pdbx_description
1 polymer ?
#
loop_
_entity_poly.entity_id
_entity_poly.type
_entity_poly.pdbx_seq_one_letter_code
_entity_poly.pdbx_strand_id
1 'polypeptide(L)'
;ASSGMLTMPVIMMSGHGTIDTAVEATRIGAFGYLEKPIPLQKLLSTVSKALRGGQSKQHTALLSLASLGKGPLITDLRKRLEQVANLKTPLLLMGEPGVGVEICAKFMHRPNTPWVEPETLTSLAESPLDLLELARDGVLFLKDVGEISKLAQKGLLLVLSKLEKYNVRLVCATSQPLAELTAQGAYHPKLFEVLSSLSIGIPALRAHREDIPELANQILSRFVESGEAASAVHFSTAALNCLRNYDWPGNLTQLTGVVHSLALTCVGDEISVEAVQQAMVFPESASSSVAPEIPLDLSLREARDLFEKTYFERLIDQENGNMTRVADRAGLERTHLYRKIKLLGIKLRGN
;
A
#
# COMPACT_ATOMS: atom_id res chain seq x y z
N ALA A 1 31.81 18.58 -1.78
CA ALA A 1 30.48 18.12 -2.15
C ALA A 1 30.41 17.51 -3.57
N SER A 2 31.33 17.88 -4.47
CA SER A 2 31.36 17.35 -5.86
C SER A 2 31.98 15.95 -5.99
N SER A 3 32.51 15.35 -4.94
CA SER A 3 33.17 14.03 -4.98
C SER A 3 32.29 12.85 -4.55
N GLY A 4 31.00 13.03 -4.35
CA GLY A 4 30.05 11.92 -4.10
C GLY A 4 30.20 11.16 -2.77
N MET A 5 31.12 11.57 -1.88
CA MET A 5 31.43 10.84 -0.64
C MET A 5 30.74 11.34 0.63
N LEU A 6 29.99 12.46 0.60
CA LEU A 6 29.32 12.98 1.78
C LEU A 6 27.83 12.57 1.76
N THR A 7 27.49 11.61 2.60
CA THR A 7 26.09 11.16 2.81
C THR A 7 25.30 12.04 3.79
N MET A 8 25.98 12.92 4.53
CA MET A 8 25.39 13.81 5.53
C MET A 8 25.02 15.17 4.94
N PRO A 9 23.90 15.80 5.37
CA PRO A 9 23.55 17.15 4.95
C PRO A 9 24.57 18.17 5.49
N VAL A 10 25.05 19.05 4.60
CA VAL A 10 26.01 20.10 4.94
C VAL A 10 25.28 21.42 5.04
N ILE A 11 25.43 22.13 6.18
CA ILE A 11 24.94 23.50 6.37
C ILE A 11 26.16 24.42 6.39
N MET A 12 26.20 25.41 5.50
CA MET A 12 27.27 26.41 5.48
C MET A 12 26.93 27.60 6.37
N MET A 13 27.92 28.09 7.12
CA MET A 13 27.78 29.26 7.99
C MET A 13 28.88 30.27 7.66
N SER A 14 28.49 31.52 7.40
CA SER A 14 29.46 32.62 7.07
C SER A 14 29.17 33.87 7.87
N GLY A 15 30.21 34.63 8.17
CA GLY A 15 30.13 35.95 8.82
C GLY A 15 30.00 37.12 7.83
N HIS A 16 30.28 36.89 6.53
CA HIS A 16 30.18 37.89 5.46
C HIS A 16 29.56 37.20 4.23
N GLY A 17 28.26 37.02 4.26
CA GLY A 17 27.54 36.33 3.17
C GLY A 17 26.82 37.32 2.26
N THR A 18 27.08 37.26 0.97
CA THR A 18 26.26 37.92 -0.04
C THR A 18 25.19 36.92 -0.54
N ILE A 19 24.15 37.43 -1.18
CA ILE A 19 23.10 36.57 -1.81
C ILE A 19 23.74 35.59 -2.80
N ASP A 20 24.79 36.03 -3.52
CA ASP A 20 25.50 35.20 -4.49
C ASP A 20 26.24 34.03 -3.82
N THR A 21 26.84 34.21 -2.65
CA THR A 21 27.49 33.12 -1.91
C THR A 21 26.51 32.12 -1.35
N ALA A 22 25.28 32.54 -1.00
CA ALA A 22 24.23 31.65 -0.57
C ALA A 22 23.71 30.81 -1.73
N VAL A 23 23.53 31.40 -2.91
CA VAL A 23 23.10 30.70 -4.15
C VAL A 23 24.20 29.72 -4.58
N GLU A 24 25.46 30.10 -4.54
CA GLU A 24 26.58 29.22 -4.91
C GLU A 24 26.71 28.04 -3.92
N ALA A 25 26.58 28.29 -2.62
CA ALA A 25 26.55 27.23 -1.61
C ALA A 25 25.48 26.16 -1.89
N THR A 26 24.27 26.61 -2.26
CA THR A 26 23.18 25.71 -2.61
C THR A 26 23.47 24.95 -3.92
N ARG A 27 24.08 25.61 -4.90
CA ARG A 27 24.45 25.02 -6.20
C ARG A 27 25.52 23.93 -6.07
N ILE A 28 26.46 24.07 -5.13
CA ILE A 28 27.47 23.03 -4.84
C ILE A 28 26.98 21.94 -3.89
N GLY A 29 25.67 21.94 -3.51
CA GLY A 29 25.02 20.88 -2.77
C GLY A 29 24.91 21.06 -1.25
N ALA A 30 25.07 22.30 -0.74
CA ALA A 30 24.79 22.59 0.66
C ALA A 30 23.27 22.52 0.91
N PHE A 31 22.87 21.89 2.02
CA PHE A 31 21.47 21.82 2.44
C PHE A 31 20.89 23.19 2.81
N GLY A 32 21.72 24.05 3.36
CA GLY A 32 21.33 25.41 3.76
C GLY A 32 22.53 26.31 4.01
N TYR A 33 22.25 27.60 4.03
CA TYR A 33 23.21 28.64 4.31
C TYR A 33 22.69 29.50 5.47
N LEU A 34 23.57 29.81 6.44
CA LEU A 34 23.25 30.65 7.61
C LEU A 34 24.27 31.75 7.73
N GLU A 35 23.80 32.98 7.89
CA GLU A 35 24.68 34.15 8.12
C GLU A 35 24.80 34.42 9.60
N LYS A 36 26.05 34.69 10.07
CA LYS A 36 26.34 35.04 11.46
C LYS A 36 26.11 36.57 11.67
N PRO A 37 25.51 36.97 12.80
CA PRO A 37 25.10 36.18 13.98
C PRO A 37 23.81 35.36 13.77
N ILE A 38 23.85 34.08 14.13
CA ILE A 38 22.74 33.14 13.88
C ILE A 38 21.84 33.06 15.11
N PRO A 39 20.55 33.43 15.03
CA PRO A 39 19.59 33.18 16.11
C PRO A 39 19.48 31.70 16.41
N LEU A 40 19.51 31.31 17.68
CA LEU A 40 19.46 29.90 18.10
C LEU A 40 18.27 29.14 17.51
N GLN A 41 17.11 29.77 17.47
CA GLN A 41 15.89 29.15 16.87
C GLN A 41 16.06 28.86 15.38
N LYS A 42 16.70 29.74 14.63
CA LYS A 42 16.97 29.57 13.20
C LYS A 42 17.98 28.44 12.97
N LEU A 43 19.02 28.36 13.81
CA LEU A 43 19.99 27.27 13.78
C LEU A 43 19.29 25.92 14.03
N LEU A 44 18.55 25.81 15.15
CA LEU A 44 17.85 24.58 15.53
C LEU A 44 16.84 24.17 14.48
N SER A 45 16.07 25.11 13.93
CA SER A 45 15.10 24.80 12.88
C SER A 45 15.77 24.31 11.58
N THR A 46 16.91 24.91 11.21
CA THR A 46 17.65 24.51 10.00
C THR A 46 18.33 23.16 10.19
N VAL A 47 18.91 22.89 11.35
CA VAL A 47 19.50 21.59 11.69
C VAL A 47 18.41 20.52 11.74
N SER A 48 17.27 20.77 12.39
CA SER A 48 16.15 19.85 12.43
C SER A 48 15.59 19.54 11.02
N LYS A 49 15.51 20.56 10.15
CA LYS A 49 15.12 20.35 8.74
C LYS A 49 16.18 19.57 7.97
N ALA A 50 17.47 19.82 8.22
CA ALA A 50 18.55 19.08 7.59
C ALA A 50 18.57 17.61 8.00
N LEU A 51 18.37 17.33 9.27
CA LEU A 51 18.27 15.96 9.80
C LEU A 51 17.02 15.25 9.27
N ARG A 52 15.87 15.93 9.24
CA ARG A 52 14.63 15.41 8.63
C ARG A 52 14.76 15.25 7.11
N GLY A 53 15.42 16.17 6.43
CA GLY A 53 15.71 16.08 4.99
C GLY A 53 16.72 14.98 4.65
N GLY A 54 17.64 14.65 5.55
CA GLY A 54 18.50 13.47 5.48
C GLY A 54 17.70 12.18 5.67
N GLN A 55 16.74 12.18 6.59
CA GLN A 55 15.82 11.06 6.77
C GLN A 55 14.86 10.88 5.56
N SER A 56 14.42 11.96 4.92
CA SER A 56 13.61 11.83 3.70
C SER A 56 14.41 11.28 2.51
N LYS A 57 15.72 11.53 2.42
CA LYS A 57 16.60 10.85 1.45
C LYS A 57 16.87 9.40 1.84
N GLN A 58 16.90 9.06 3.13
CA GLN A 58 16.94 7.67 3.60
C GLN A 58 15.58 6.97 3.39
N HIS A 59 14.44 7.66 3.59
CA HIS A 59 13.14 7.11 3.22
C HIS A 59 13.00 6.86 1.70
N THR A 60 13.65 7.66 0.85
CA THR A 60 13.63 7.43 -0.61
C THR A 60 14.53 6.25 -1.02
N ALA A 61 15.63 6.00 -0.30
CA ALA A 61 16.43 4.78 -0.47
C ALA A 61 15.69 3.50 0.01
N LEU A 62 14.67 3.65 0.86
CA LEU A 62 13.86 2.56 1.43
C LEU A 62 12.80 1.99 0.46
N LEU A 63 12.55 2.65 -0.67
CA LEU A 63 11.61 2.22 -1.71
C LEU A 63 12.33 1.68 -2.94
N SER A 64 13.38 0.88 -2.74
CA SER A 64 13.98 0.13 -3.84
C SER A 64 13.13 -1.11 -4.14
N LEU A 65 13.18 -1.59 -5.39
CA LEU A 65 12.52 -2.86 -5.77
C LEU A 65 12.98 -4.05 -4.91
N ALA A 66 14.15 -3.95 -4.25
CA ALA A 66 14.61 -4.94 -3.28
C ALA A 66 13.69 -5.07 -2.06
N SER A 67 12.86 -4.04 -1.78
CA SER A 67 11.83 -4.11 -0.73
C SER A 67 10.60 -4.93 -1.11
N LEU A 68 10.51 -5.42 -2.36
CA LEU A 68 9.50 -6.37 -2.82
C LEU A 68 10.01 -7.82 -2.69
N GLY A 69 11.32 -8.04 -2.59
CA GLY A 69 11.97 -9.34 -2.57
C GLY A 69 13.13 -9.44 -3.57
N LYS A 70 13.73 -10.62 -3.62
CA LYS A 70 14.87 -10.95 -4.50
C LYS A 70 14.62 -12.22 -5.32
N GLY A 71 13.52 -12.89 -5.09
CA GLY A 71 13.14 -14.12 -5.79
C GLY A 71 13.02 -13.95 -7.30
N PRO A 72 12.88 -15.05 -8.04
CA PRO A 72 12.86 -15.05 -9.51
C PRO A 72 11.71 -14.20 -10.08
N LEU A 73 10.52 -14.23 -9.45
CA LEU A 73 9.38 -13.43 -9.89
C LEU A 73 9.64 -11.92 -9.76
N ILE A 74 10.26 -11.49 -8.66
CA ILE A 74 10.61 -10.09 -8.43
C ILE A 74 11.77 -9.66 -9.36
N THR A 75 12.72 -10.56 -9.62
CA THR A 75 13.80 -10.31 -10.59
C THR A 75 13.24 -10.13 -12.01
N ASP A 76 12.25 -10.92 -12.42
CA ASP A 76 11.57 -10.77 -13.71
C ASP A 76 10.75 -9.46 -13.76
N LEU A 77 10.00 -9.15 -12.71
CA LEU A 77 9.30 -7.87 -12.55
C LEU A 77 10.27 -6.69 -12.73
N ARG A 78 11.43 -6.74 -12.08
CA ARG A 78 12.47 -5.71 -12.19
C ARG A 78 12.91 -5.54 -13.65
N LYS A 79 13.24 -6.63 -14.36
CA LYS A 79 13.64 -6.58 -15.76
C LYS A 79 12.58 -5.94 -16.67
N ARG A 80 11.31 -6.31 -16.45
CA ARG A 80 10.19 -5.71 -17.19
C ARG A 80 10.06 -4.21 -16.90
N LEU A 81 10.18 -3.79 -15.66
CA LEU A 81 10.16 -2.38 -15.28
C LEU A 81 11.33 -1.61 -15.88
N GLU A 82 12.55 -2.19 -15.90
CA GLU A 82 13.73 -1.60 -16.54
C GLU A 82 13.53 -1.40 -18.05
N GLN A 83 12.94 -2.39 -18.74
CA GLN A 83 12.66 -2.30 -20.17
C GLN A 83 11.71 -1.14 -20.52
N VAL A 84 10.72 -0.89 -19.67
CA VAL A 84 9.74 0.18 -19.91
C VAL A 84 10.11 1.51 -19.26
N ALA A 85 11.21 1.56 -18.48
CA ALA A 85 11.60 2.75 -17.71
C ALA A 85 11.78 4.01 -18.58
N ASN A 86 12.24 3.86 -19.81
CA ASN A 86 12.51 4.95 -20.75
C ASN A 86 11.35 5.24 -21.72
N LEU A 87 10.30 4.43 -21.72
CA LEU A 87 9.14 4.64 -22.59
C LEU A 87 8.28 5.79 -22.06
N LYS A 88 7.77 6.60 -22.97
CA LYS A 88 6.82 7.69 -22.60
C LYS A 88 5.36 7.23 -22.56
N THR A 89 5.09 6.01 -23.00
CA THR A 89 3.74 5.42 -22.97
C THR A 89 3.22 5.34 -21.55
N PRO A 90 1.94 5.65 -21.30
CA PRO A 90 1.31 5.40 -20.01
C PRO A 90 1.52 3.97 -19.53
N LEU A 91 1.89 3.80 -18.26
CA LEU A 91 2.10 2.48 -17.66
C LEU A 91 0.97 2.15 -16.70
N LEU A 92 0.37 0.98 -16.87
CA LEU A 92 -0.61 0.43 -15.92
C LEU A 92 0.03 -0.66 -15.07
N LEU A 93 0.08 -0.43 -13.77
CA LEU A 93 0.48 -1.42 -12.77
C LEU A 93 -0.76 -2.13 -12.24
N MET A 94 -0.78 -3.45 -12.34
CA MET A 94 -1.91 -4.26 -11.88
C MET A 94 -1.46 -5.16 -10.74
N GLY A 95 -2.22 -5.21 -9.65
CA GLY A 95 -1.90 -6.08 -8.53
C GLY A 95 -2.94 -5.97 -7.42
N GLU A 96 -2.91 -6.91 -6.51
CA GLU A 96 -3.77 -6.87 -5.34
C GLU A 96 -3.45 -5.68 -4.44
N PRO A 97 -4.38 -5.25 -3.57
CA PRO A 97 -4.10 -4.23 -2.58
C PRO A 97 -2.87 -4.61 -1.72
N GLY A 98 -2.00 -3.63 -1.49
CA GLY A 98 -0.83 -3.82 -0.63
C GLY A 98 0.37 -4.55 -1.24
N VAL A 99 0.39 -4.85 -2.55
CA VAL A 99 1.56 -5.51 -3.21
C VAL A 99 2.77 -4.60 -3.42
N GLY A 100 2.63 -3.29 -3.14
CA GLY A 100 3.73 -2.33 -3.29
C GLY A 100 3.76 -1.66 -4.67
N VAL A 101 2.60 -1.35 -5.25
CA VAL A 101 2.48 -0.60 -6.52
C VAL A 101 3.26 0.71 -6.50
N GLU A 102 3.30 1.39 -5.35
CA GLU A 102 4.03 2.65 -5.15
C GLU A 102 5.54 2.46 -5.32
N ILE A 103 6.08 1.32 -4.87
CA ILE A 103 7.50 0.99 -5.01
C ILE A 103 7.85 0.84 -6.50
N CYS A 104 7.00 0.13 -7.26
CA CYS A 104 7.15 -0.02 -8.70
C CYS A 104 6.99 1.31 -9.45
N ALA A 105 6.01 2.12 -9.05
CA ALA A 105 5.79 3.44 -9.64
C ALA A 105 6.96 4.40 -9.37
N LYS A 106 7.49 4.42 -8.14
CA LYS A 106 8.66 5.23 -7.78
C LYS A 106 9.93 4.79 -8.48
N PHE A 107 10.05 3.52 -8.87
CA PHE A 107 11.15 3.06 -9.72
C PHE A 107 11.15 3.74 -11.10
N MET A 108 9.98 4.17 -11.59
CA MET A 108 9.86 4.93 -12.85
C MET A 108 10.27 6.41 -12.70
N HIS A 109 10.40 6.91 -11.48
CA HIS A 109 10.68 8.31 -11.20
C HIS A 109 12.17 8.60 -11.37
N ARG A 110 12.49 9.64 -12.13
CA ARG A 110 13.87 10.12 -12.29
C ARG A 110 14.24 11.07 -11.14
N PRO A 111 15.46 10.97 -10.59
CA PRO A 111 15.92 11.91 -9.58
C PRO A 111 15.80 13.36 -10.06
N ASN A 112 15.42 14.25 -9.16
CA ASN A 112 15.27 15.69 -9.40
C ASN A 112 14.17 16.09 -10.41
N THR A 113 13.22 15.21 -10.67
CA THR A 113 12.00 15.55 -11.44
C THR A 113 10.78 15.60 -10.52
N PRO A 114 9.69 16.33 -10.89
CA PRO A 114 8.46 16.32 -10.10
C PRO A 114 7.84 14.92 -9.97
N TRP A 115 7.36 14.63 -8.77
CA TRP A 115 6.50 13.48 -8.48
C TRP A 115 5.17 14.00 -7.95
N VAL A 116 4.12 13.74 -8.68
CA VAL A 116 2.76 14.15 -8.30
C VAL A 116 1.90 12.92 -8.10
N GLU A 117 1.37 12.79 -6.90
CA GLU A 117 0.46 11.76 -6.47
C GLU A 117 -0.70 12.48 -5.75
N PRO A 118 -1.85 12.67 -6.40
CA PRO A 118 -2.98 13.34 -5.77
C PRO A 118 -3.56 12.48 -4.65
N GLU A 119 -3.91 13.10 -3.53
CA GLU A 119 -4.52 12.42 -2.38
C GLU A 119 -5.88 11.81 -2.74
N THR A 120 -6.61 12.47 -3.64
CA THR A 120 -7.91 12.01 -4.14
C THR A 120 -7.97 12.14 -5.65
N LEU A 121 -8.62 11.18 -6.31
CA LEU A 121 -8.81 11.21 -7.77
C LEU A 121 -9.96 12.14 -8.21
N THR A 122 -10.63 12.83 -7.28
CA THR A 122 -11.60 13.88 -7.58
C THR A 122 -10.96 15.05 -8.32
N SER A 123 -9.68 15.34 -8.08
CA SER A 123 -8.88 16.34 -8.80
C SER A 123 -8.83 16.11 -10.32
N LEU A 124 -8.96 14.84 -10.78
CA LEU A 124 -9.11 14.54 -12.21
C LEU A 124 -10.42 15.09 -12.81
N ALA A 125 -11.46 15.19 -11.98
CA ALA A 125 -12.74 15.75 -12.43
C ALA A 125 -12.78 17.28 -12.37
N GLU A 126 -12.10 17.86 -11.39
CA GLU A 126 -12.14 19.31 -11.08
C GLU A 126 -11.10 20.10 -11.89
N SER A 127 -9.84 19.67 -11.86
CA SER A 127 -8.71 20.40 -12.44
C SER A 127 -7.64 19.46 -13.05
N PRO A 128 -7.96 18.68 -14.09
CA PRO A 128 -7.04 17.70 -14.67
C PRO A 128 -5.78 18.33 -15.29
N LEU A 129 -5.84 19.58 -15.74
CA LEU A 129 -4.69 20.28 -16.33
C LEU A 129 -3.72 20.80 -15.26
N ASP A 130 -4.18 21.14 -14.07
CA ASP A 130 -3.33 21.58 -12.96
C ASP A 130 -2.43 20.43 -12.49
N LEU A 131 -2.94 19.19 -12.51
CA LEU A 131 -2.14 18.00 -12.24
C LEU A 131 -0.99 17.83 -13.23
N LEU A 132 -1.23 18.12 -14.52
CA LEU A 132 -0.20 18.06 -15.55
C LEU A 132 0.84 19.18 -15.39
N GLU A 133 0.40 20.37 -15.01
CA GLU A 133 1.30 21.49 -14.77
C GLU A 133 2.22 21.21 -13.58
N LEU A 134 1.66 20.68 -12.48
CA LEU A 134 2.43 20.28 -11.30
C LEU A 134 3.41 19.15 -11.62
N ALA A 135 3.03 18.18 -12.48
CA ALA A 135 3.83 17.03 -12.85
C ALA A 135 4.76 17.28 -14.05
N ARG A 136 4.83 18.51 -14.55
CA ARG A 136 5.61 18.87 -15.75
C ARG A 136 7.04 18.36 -15.68
N ASP A 137 7.51 17.71 -16.76
CA ASP A 137 8.82 17.07 -16.87
C ASP A 137 9.08 15.94 -15.85
N GLY A 138 8.03 15.44 -15.21
CA GLY A 138 8.10 14.44 -14.15
C GLY A 138 7.11 13.30 -14.32
N VAL A 139 6.63 12.78 -13.21
CA VAL A 139 5.72 11.63 -13.12
C VAL A 139 4.41 12.05 -12.45
N LEU A 140 3.29 11.69 -13.08
CA LEU A 140 1.96 11.70 -12.46
C LEU A 140 1.58 10.25 -12.14
N PHE A 141 1.43 9.95 -10.85
CA PHE A 141 1.05 8.64 -10.36
C PHE A 141 -0.40 8.65 -9.87
N LEU A 142 -1.23 7.79 -10.43
CA LEU A 142 -2.66 7.68 -10.10
C LEU A 142 -2.94 6.27 -9.57
N LYS A 143 -3.34 6.17 -8.31
CA LYS A 143 -3.76 4.91 -7.69
C LYS A 143 -5.23 4.62 -7.99
N ASP A 144 -5.59 3.34 -7.94
CA ASP A 144 -6.99 2.86 -7.97
C ASP A 144 -7.83 3.45 -9.12
N VAL A 145 -7.20 3.53 -10.32
CA VAL A 145 -7.90 4.09 -11.49
C VAL A 145 -9.12 3.28 -11.94
N GLY A 146 -9.36 2.09 -11.38
CA GLY A 146 -10.58 1.32 -11.56
C GLY A 146 -11.79 1.88 -10.79
N GLU A 147 -11.58 2.70 -9.76
CA GLU A 147 -12.63 3.21 -8.87
C GLU A 147 -13.08 4.64 -9.20
N ILE A 148 -12.51 5.24 -10.25
CA ILE A 148 -12.79 6.63 -10.58
C ILE A 148 -14.18 6.85 -11.17
N SER A 149 -14.81 7.95 -10.78
CA SER A 149 -16.14 8.36 -11.30
C SER A 149 -16.12 8.59 -12.80
N LYS A 150 -17.28 8.52 -13.45
CA LYS A 150 -17.41 8.83 -14.90
C LYS A 150 -16.89 10.22 -15.28
N LEU A 151 -16.97 11.19 -14.37
CA LEU A 151 -16.44 12.54 -14.61
C LEU A 151 -14.91 12.52 -14.54
N ALA A 152 -14.32 11.86 -13.56
CA ALA A 152 -12.87 11.69 -13.43
C ALA A 152 -12.28 10.89 -14.62
N GLN A 153 -13.03 9.92 -15.17
CA GLN A 153 -12.62 9.22 -16.39
C GLN A 153 -12.50 10.15 -17.60
N LYS A 154 -13.42 11.15 -17.73
CA LYS A 154 -13.31 12.20 -18.76
C LYS A 154 -12.09 13.09 -18.53
N GLY A 155 -11.81 13.46 -17.28
CA GLY A 155 -10.60 14.20 -16.91
C GLY A 155 -9.34 13.43 -17.24
N LEU A 156 -9.30 12.12 -16.97
CA LEU A 156 -8.16 11.27 -17.31
C LEU A 156 -7.95 11.14 -18.82
N LEU A 157 -9.03 11.10 -19.64
CA LEU A 157 -8.92 11.18 -21.10
C LEU A 157 -8.29 12.50 -21.55
N LEU A 158 -8.63 13.61 -20.90
CA LEU A 158 -8.03 14.91 -21.18
C LEU A 158 -6.53 14.90 -20.80
N VAL A 159 -6.18 14.38 -19.63
CA VAL A 159 -4.78 14.19 -19.20
C VAL A 159 -4.00 13.41 -20.25
N LEU A 160 -4.51 12.23 -20.66
CA LEU A 160 -3.88 11.39 -21.68
C LEU A 160 -3.63 12.13 -22.99
N SER A 161 -4.55 12.98 -23.42
CA SER A 161 -4.42 13.78 -24.66
C SER A 161 -3.34 14.87 -24.60
N LYS A 162 -2.85 15.20 -23.41
CA LYS A 162 -1.92 16.33 -23.17
C LYS A 162 -0.58 15.92 -22.58
N LEU A 163 -0.35 14.63 -22.30
CA LEU A 163 0.90 14.14 -21.70
C LEU A 163 2.14 14.62 -22.43
N GLU A 164 2.16 14.56 -23.76
CA GLU A 164 3.32 14.97 -24.58
C GLU A 164 3.60 16.47 -24.43
N LYS A 165 2.55 17.30 -24.43
CA LYS A 165 2.68 18.76 -24.31
C LYS A 165 3.37 19.17 -23.01
N TYR A 166 3.07 18.46 -21.91
CA TYR A 166 3.62 18.75 -20.58
C TYR A 166 4.86 17.88 -20.25
N ASN A 167 5.24 16.99 -21.16
CA ASN A 167 6.33 16.01 -20.99
C ASN A 167 6.16 15.21 -19.68
N VAL A 168 4.93 14.80 -19.38
CA VAL A 168 4.59 14.05 -18.16
C VAL A 168 4.55 12.56 -18.47
N ARG A 169 5.15 11.76 -17.60
CA ARG A 169 4.99 10.32 -17.59
C ARG A 169 3.83 9.95 -16.69
N LEU A 170 2.83 9.29 -17.26
CA LEU A 170 1.69 8.79 -16.50
C LEU A 170 1.95 7.35 -16.06
N VAL A 171 1.81 7.10 -14.77
CA VAL A 171 1.79 5.76 -14.17
C VAL A 171 0.46 5.60 -13.44
N CYS A 172 -0.30 4.58 -13.80
CA CYS A 172 -1.57 4.25 -13.17
C CYS A 172 -1.44 2.93 -12.41
N ALA A 173 -2.21 2.76 -11.35
CA ALA A 173 -2.32 1.48 -10.64
C ALA A 173 -3.79 1.10 -10.45
N THR A 174 -4.07 -0.19 -10.47
CA THR A 174 -5.40 -0.74 -10.19
C THR A 174 -5.30 -2.14 -9.57
N SER A 175 -6.19 -2.42 -8.64
CA SER A 175 -6.45 -3.76 -8.12
C SER A 175 -7.67 -4.41 -8.80
N GLN A 176 -8.44 -3.65 -9.58
CA GLN A 176 -9.67 -4.12 -10.21
C GLN A 176 -9.45 -4.54 -11.67
N PRO A 177 -10.19 -5.53 -12.17
CA PRO A 177 -10.14 -5.98 -13.55
C PRO A 177 -10.83 -4.98 -14.48
N LEU A 178 -10.08 -4.01 -15.04
CA LEU A 178 -10.62 -2.96 -15.91
C LEU A 178 -11.38 -3.51 -17.13
N ALA A 179 -11.02 -4.71 -17.62
CA ALA A 179 -11.73 -5.37 -18.71
C ALA A 179 -13.18 -5.68 -18.35
N GLU A 180 -13.41 -6.22 -17.15
CA GLU A 180 -14.76 -6.55 -16.65
C GLU A 180 -15.57 -5.28 -16.40
N LEU A 181 -14.97 -4.26 -15.78
CA LEU A 181 -15.61 -2.95 -15.58
C LEU A 181 -16.00 -2.31 -16.91
N THR A 182 -15.18 -2.48 -17.95
CA THR A 182 -15.48 -1.98 -19.30
C THR A 182 -16.65 -2.74 -19.93
N ALA A 183 -16.68 -4.06 -19.78
CA ALA A 183 -17.78 -4.90 -20.27
C ALA A 183 -19.12 -4.57 -19.59
N GLN A 184 -19.08 -4.18 -18.31
CA GLN A 184 -20.24 -3.73 -17.53
C GLN A 184 -20.67 -2.27 -17.83
N GLY A 185 -19.90 -1.53 -18.67
CA GLY A 185 -20.16 -0.11 -18.95
C GLY A 185 -19.81 0.83 -17.79
N ALA A 186 -19.14 0.35 -16.75
CA ALA A 186 -18.66 1.14 -15.62
C ALA A 186 -17.37 1.90 -15.96
N TYR A 187 -16.54 1.37 -16.85
CA TYR A 187 -15.28 1.97 -17.28
C TYR A 187 -15.30 2.33 -18.78
N HIS A 188 -14.65 3.43 -19.14
CA HIS A 188 -14.68 3.96 -20.50
C HIS A 188 -13.79 3.12 -21.44
N PRO A 189 -14.29 2.57 -22.57
CA PRO A 189 -13.54 1.66 -23.45
C PRO A 189 -12.23 2.24 -23.95
N LYS A 190 -12.22 3.52 -24.34
CA LYS A 190 -11.01 4.21 -24.84
C LYS A 190 -9.94 4.36 -23.75
N LEU A 191 -10.32 4.55 -22.47
CA LEU A 191 -9.38 4.55 -21.36
C LEU A 191 -8.75 3.17 -21.19
N PHE A 192 -9.58 2.14 -21.20
CA PHE A 192 -9.11 0.77 -21.12
C PHE A 192 -8.12 0.43 -22.25
N GLU A 193 -8.44 0.77 -23.48
CA GLU A 193 -7.57 0.56 -24.64
C GLU A 193 -6.19 1.21 -24.47
N VAL A 194 -6.17 2.50 -24.08
CA VAL A 194 -4.93 3.26 -23.92
C VAL A 194 -4.11 2.75 -22.73
N LEU A 195 -4.73 2.54 -21.56
CA LEU A 195 -4.03 2.13 -20.35
C LEU A 195 -3.57 0.67 -20.41
N SER A 196 -4.30 -0.22 -21.07
CA SER A 196 -3.91 -1.63 -21.23
C SER A 196 -2.81 -1.86 -22.26
N SER A 197 -2.47 -0.84 -23.08
CA SER A 197 -1.43 -0.95 -24.10
C SER A 197 -0.05 -1.29 -23.52
N LEU A 198 0.25 -0.83 -22.30
CA LEU A 198 1.46 -1.15 -21.54
C LEU A 198 1.07 -1.45 -20.12
N SER A 199 0.97 -2.72 -19.77
CA SER A 199 0.58 -3.17 -18.44
C SER A 199 1.58 -4.15 -17.83
N ILE A 200 1.82 -4.02 -16.52
CA ILE A 200 2.70 -4.91 -15.76
C ILE A 200 1.95 -5.39 -14.52
N GLY A 201 1.82 -6.71 -14.39
CA GLY A 201 1.28 -7.35 -13.19
C GLY A 201 2.34 -7.47 -12.11
N ILE A 202 1.99 -7.07 -10.89
CA ILE A 202 2.82 -7.22 -9.70
C ILE A 202 2.35 -8.48 -8.97
N PRO A 203 3.24 -9.44 -8.70
CA PRO A 203 2.83 -10.69 -8.05
C PRO A 203 2.39 -10.43 -6.60
N ALA A 204 1.39 -11.19 -6.16
CA ALA A 204 0.98 -11.22 -4.76
C ALA A 204 2.07 -11.88 -3.90
N LEU A 205 2.18 -11.46 -2.63
CA LEU A 205 3.23 -11.92 -1.72
C LEU A 205 3.25 -13.46 -1.56
N ARG A 206 2.08 -14.09 -1.58
CA ARG A 206 1.96 -15.57 -1.55
C ARG A 206 2.55 -16.29 -2.77
N ALA A 207 2.80 -15.58 -3.87
CA ALA A 207 3.41 -16.17 -5.06
C ALA A 207 4.94 -16.26 -4.97
N HIS A 208 5.57 -15.51 -4.05
CA HIS A 208 7.02 -15.52 -3.81
C HIS A 208 7.33 -15.64 -2.31
N ARG A 209 6.78 -16.68 -1.70
CA ARG A 209 6.88 -16.95 -0.24
C ARG A 209 8.31 -17.07 0.27
N GLU A 210 9.24 -17.45 -0.60
CA GLU A 210 10.67 -17.54 -0.29
C GLU A 210 11.30 -16.21 0.13
N ASP A 211 10.73 -15.09 -0.32
CA ASP A 211 11.20 -13.75 0.02
C ASP A 211 10.71 -13.27 1.40
N ILE A 212 9.60 -13.85 1.93
CA ILE A 212 8.94 -13.36 3.15
C ILE A 212 9.87 -13.31 4.37
N PRO A 213 10.70 -14.32 4.67
CA PRO A 213 11.61 -14.26 5.82
C PRO A 213 12.60 -13.10 5.74
N GLU A 214 13.16 -12.86 4.56
CA GLU A 214 14.09 -11.74 4.36
C GLU A 214 13.37 -10.40 4.44
N LEU A 215 12.18 -10.28 3.83
CA LEU A 215 11.34 -9.08 3.91
C LEU A 215 10.94 -8.75 5.35
N ALA A 216 10.53 -9.75 6.14
CA ALA A 216 10.20 -9.56 7.55
C ALA A 216 11.40 -9.02 8.36
N ASN A 217 12.59 -9.60 8.15
CA ASN A 217 13.81 -9.11 8.80
C ASN A 217 14.19 -7.70 8.35
N GLN A 218 14.06 -7.37 7.06
CA GLN A 218 14.30 -6.02 6.55
C GLN A 218 13.33 -4.99 7.13
N ILE A 219 12.04 -5.34 7.24
CA ILE A 219 11.03 -4.48 7.85
C ILE A 219 11.34 -4.27 9.34
N LEU A 220 11.66 -5.34 10.08
CA LEU A 220 12.04 -5.24 11.49
C LEU A 220 13.27 -4.36 11.69
N SER A 221 14.32 -4.54 10.88
CA SER A 221 15.54 -3.73 10.95
C SER A 221 15.24 -2.24 10.77
N ARG A 222 14.26 -1.87 9.93
CA ARG A 222 13.85 -0.46 9.77
C ARG A 222 13.22 0.10 11.03
N PHE A 223 12.37 -0.68 11.73
CA PHE A 223 11.77 -0.23 12.99
C PHE A 223 12.81 -0.11 14.10
N VAL A 224 13.85 -0.95 14.08
CA VAL A 224 15.01 -0.80 14.97
C VAL A 224 15.80 0.47 14.64
N GLU A 225 16.10 0.72 13.37
CA GLU A 225 16.85 1.92 12.93
C GLU A 225 16.08 3.23 13.19
N SER A 226 14.74 3.20 13.10
CA SER A 226 13.88 4.36 13.45
C SER A 226 13.75 4.56 14.96
N GLY A 227 14.21 3.63 15.79
CA GLY A 227 14.09 3.69 17.24
C GLY A 227 12.70 3.28 17.76
N GLU A 228 11.86 2.69 16.92
CA GLU A 228 10.54 2.20 17.28
C GLU A 228 10.58 0.80 17.91
N ALA A 229 11.67 0.05 17.71
CA ALA A 229 11.88 -1.26 18.30
C ALA A 229 13.26 -1.35 18.98
N ALA A 230 13.40 -2.25 19.96
CA ALA A 230 14.67 -2.48 20.63
C ALA A 230 15.70 -3.09 19.66
N SER A 231 16.97 -2.70 19.78
CA SER A 231 18.06 -3.08 18.87
C SER A 231 18.38 -4.58 18.85
N ALA A 232 17.97 -5.33 19.87
CA ALA A 232 18.22 -6.75 20.01
C ALA A 232 17.10 -7.64 19.44
N VAL A 233 15.95 -7.07 19.06
CA VAL A 233 14.77 -7.83 18.64
C VAL A 233 15.03 -8.55 17.31
N HIS A 234 14.76 -9.86 17.30
CA HIS A 234 14.89 -10.73 16.12
C HIS A 234 13.81 -11.82 16.09
N PHE A 235 13.54 -12.37 14.92
CA PHE A 235 12.60 -13.48 14.77
C PHE A 235 13.28 -14.82 15.05
N SER A 236 12.58 -15.73 15.76
CA SER A 236 12.96 -17.14 15.77
C SER A 236 12.77 -17.77 14.38
N THR A 237 13.52 -18.86 14.10
CA THR A 237 13.35 -19.59 12.83
C THR A 237 11.93 -20.14 12.66
N ALA A 238 11.29 -20.56 13.74
CA ALA A 238 9.91 -21.04 13.73
C ALA A 238 8.92 -19.92 13.38
N ALA A 239 9.14 -18.72 13.92
CA ALA A 239 8.36 -17.52 13.61
C ALA A 239 8.46 -17.14 12.12
N LEU A 240 9.68 -17.12 11.55
CA LEU A 240 9.89 -16.85 10.11
C LEU A 240 9.22 -17.89 9.22
N ASN A 241 9.23 -19.18 9.60
CA ASN A 241 8.53 -20.23 8.87
C ASN A 241 7.01 -20.05 8.95
N CYS A 242 6.48 -19.61 10.09
CA CYS A 242 5.07 -19.29 10.25
C CYS A 242 4.67 -18.14 9.31
N LEU A 243 5.43 -17.03 9.30
CA LEU A 243 5.20 -15.90 8.38
C LEU A 243 5.26 -16.35 6.92
N ARG A 244 6.23 -17.19 6.54
CA ARG A 244 6.39 -17.70 5.16
C ARG A 244 5.19 -18.48 4.67
N ASN A 245 4.54 -19.25 5.54
CA ASN A 245 3.46 -20.14 5.17
C ASN A 245 2.08 -19.47 5.15
N TYR A 246 1.96 -18.25 5.60
CA TYR A 246 0.70 -17.50 5.58
C TYR A 246 0.41 -16.92 4.18
N ASP A 247 -0.87 -16.72 3.84
CA ASP A 247 -1.29 -16.30 2.49
C ASP A 247 -1.23 -14.80 2.22
N TRP A 248 -1.15 -13.99 3.27
CA TRP A 248 -1.02 -12.53 3.19
C TRP A 248 -2.03 -11.86 2.26
N PRO A 249 -3.34 -11.90 2.54
CA PRO A 249 -4.36 -11.28 1.69
C PRO A 249 -4.16 -9.76 1.53
N GLY A 250 -3.58 -9.08 2.52
CA GLY A 250 -3.17 -7.67 2.44
C GLY A 250 -1.71 -7.45 2.03
N ASN A 251 -1.04 -8.50 1.52
CA ASN A 251 0.31 -8.45 0.95
C ASN A 251 1.35 -7.76 1.85
N LEU A 252 2.23 -6.94 1.28
CA LEU A 252 3.31 -6.24 2.02
C LEU A 252 2.79 -5.25 3.06
N THR A 253 1.64 -4.62 2.79
CA THR A 253 1.03 -3.71 3.77
C THR A 253 0.64 -4.46 5.04
N GLN A 254 0.02 -5.63 4.89
CA GLN A 254 -0.31 -6.49 6.03
C GLN A 254 0.92 -7.02 6.72
N LEU A 255 1.91 -7.53 5.97
CA LEU A 255 3.19 -8.01 6.54
C LEU A 255 3.87 -6.92 7.35
N THR A 256 3.94 -5.69 6.82
CA THR A 256 4.54 -4.55 7.52
C THR A 256 3.80 -4.23 8.81
N GLY A 257 2.47 -4.21 8.80
CA GLY A 257 1.66 -3.97 9.99
C GLY A 257 1.85 -5.05 11.07
N VAL A 258 1.91 -6.33 10.67
CA VAL A 258 2.16 -7.45 11.60
C VAL A 258 3.55 -7.34 12.22
N VAL A 259 4.58 -7.12 11.39
CA VAL A 259 5.96 -6.99 11.89
C VAL A 259 6.09 -5.78 12.82
N HIS A 260 5.45 -4.66 12.49
CA HIS A 260 5.42 -3.47 13.37
C HIS A 260 4.77 -3.77 14.72
N SER A 261 3.59 -4.40 14.70
CA SER A 261 2.90 -4.81 15.94
C SER A 261 3.77 -5.74 16.78
N LEU A 262 4.41 -6.75 16.16
CA LEU A 262 5.31 -7.66 16.84
C LEU A 262 6.54 -6.95 17.43
N ALA A 263 7.12 -6.01 16.69
CA ALA A 263 8.25 -5.22 17.14
C ALA A 263 7.93 -4.37 18.39
N LEU A 264 6.71 -3.81 18.46
CA LEU A 264 6.24 -3.00 19.59
C LEU A 264 5.82 -3.85 20.80
N THR A 265 5.32 -5.07 20.59
CA THR A 265 4.76 -5.92 21.65
C THR A 265 5.72 -7.01 22.12
N CYS A 266 6.90 -7.14 21.51
CA CYS A 266 7.88 -8.14 21.87
C CYS A 266 8.36 -7.93 23.31
N VAL A 267 8.25 -8.97 24.12
CA VAL A 267 8.80 -9.00 25.48
C VAL A 267 10.11 -9.80 25.43
N GLY A 268 11.23 -9.11 25.53
CA GLY A 268 12.56 -9.68 25.33
C GLY A 268 13.12 -9.44 23.93
N ASP A 269 14.09 -10.23 23.51
CA ASP A 269 14.85 -10.02 22.27
C ASP A 269 14.40 -10.95 21.12
N GLU A 270 13.58 -11.97 21.40
CA GLU A 270 13.15 -12.95 20.40
C GLU A 270 11.65 -12.95 20.18
N ILE A 271 11.23 -12.76 18.91
CA ILE A 271 9.85 -12.91 18.48
C ILE A 271 9.56 -14.40 18.24
N SER A 272 8.74 -14.99 19.11
CA SER A 272 8.39 -16.41 19.06
C SER A 272 7.29 -16.70 18.04
N VAL A 273 7.09 -17.99 17.72
CA VAL A 273 6.01 -18.44 16.82
C VAL A 273 4.62 -18.16 17.41
N GLU A 274 4.48 -18.26 18.73
CA GLU A 274 3.22 -18.00 19.44
C GLU A 274 2.84 -16.53 19.32
N ALA A 275 3.80 -15.61 19.45
CA ALA A 275 3.58 -14.18 19.25
C ALA A 275 3.13 -13.89 17.80
N VAL A 276 3.75 -14.51 16.80
CA VAL A 276 3.36 -14.40 15.40
C VAL A 276 1.94 -14.93 15.19
N GLN A 277 1.62 -16.11 15.71
CA GLN A 277 0.27 -16.68 15.59
C GLN A 277 -0.79 -15.79 16.22
N GLN A 278 -0.51 -15.22 17.40
CA GLN A 278 -1.42 -14.28 18.06
C GLN A 278 -1.61 -12.99 17.24
N ALA A 279 -0.52 -12.45 16.66
CA ALA A 279 -0.59 -11.27 15.83
C ALA A 279 -1.30 -11.53 14.49
N MET A 280 -1.26 -12.77 13.98
CA MET A 280 -1.95 -13.17 12.74
C MET A 280 -3.39 -13.59 12.96
N VAL A 281 -3.81 -13.89 14.19
CA VAL A 281 -5.21 -13.95 14.60
C VAL A 281 -5.73 -12.52 14.71
N PHE A 282 -5.64 -11.75 13.60
CA PHE A 282 -6.46 -10.56 13.52
C PHE A 282 -7.93 -11.00 13.64
N PRO A 283 -8.74 -10.36 14.47
CA PRO A 283 -10.14 -10.38 14.18
C PRO A 283 -10.26 -9.88 12.72
N GLU A 284 -10.81 -10.69 11.84
CA GLU A 284 -11.26 -10.31 10.50
C GLU A 284 -12.33 -9.21 10.61
N SER A 285 -12.04 -8.13 11.30
CA SER A 285 -12.99 -7.10 11.66
C SER A 285 -12.38 -5.71 11.62
N ALA A 286 -11.85 -5.33 10.44
CA ALA A 286 -11.85 -3.92 10.09
C ALA A 286 -11.98 -3.66 8.58
N SER A 287 -11.94 -4.68 7.69
CA SER A 287 -12.13 -4.42 6.25
C SER A 287 -12.81 -5.56 5.46
N SER A 288 -13.33 -6.56 6.15
CA SER A 288 -14.18 -7.59 5.51
C SER A 288 -15.28 -7.99 6.48
N SER A 289 -16.02 -7.03 7.03
CA SER A 289 -17.42 -7.30 7.25
C SER A 289 -18.06 -7.36 5.86
N VAL A 290 -17.87 -8.45 5.16
CA VAL A 290 -18.92 -8.94 4.29
C VAL A 290 -20.04 -9.32 5.26
N ALA A 291 -20.73 -8.33 5.81
CA ALA A 291 -22.13 -8.47 6.03
C ALA A 291 -22.61 -9.11 4.72
N PRO A 292 -23.37 -10.24 4.71
CA PRO A 292 -23.93 -10.74 3.49
C PRO A 292 -24.57 -9.54 2.83
N GLU A 293 -24.06 -9.12 1.65
CA GLU A 293 -24.72 -8.09 0.86
C GLU A 293 -26.11 -8.66 0.62
N ILE A 294 -27.06 -8.19 1.42
CA ILE A 294 -28.44 -8.53 1.23
C ILE A 294 -28.84 -7.78 -0.03
N PRO A 295 -29.03 -8.46 -1.17
CA PRO A 295 -29.39 -7.80 -2.40
C PRO A 295 -30.65 -6.97 -2.16
N LEU A 296 -30.58 -5.66 -2.50
CA LEU A 296 -31.70 -4.73 -2.26
C LEU A 296 -32.88 -4.96 -3.20
N ASP A 297 -32.74 -5.85 -4.17
CA ASP A 297 -33.75 -6.33 -5.10
C ASP A 297 -34.64 -7.45 -4.52
N LEU A 298 -34.27 -8.00 -3.35
CA LEU A 298 -35.07 -8.99 -2.64
C LEU A 298 -36.22 -8.33 -1.86
N SER A 299 -37.34 -9.05 -1.75
CA SER A 299 -38.38 -8.66 -0.80
C SER A 299 -37.85 -8.69 0.64
N LEU A 300 -38.39 -7.85 1.54
CA LEU A 300 -37.99 -7.82 2.95
C LEU A 300 -38.07 -9.20 3.62
N ARG A 301 -39.01 -10.05 3.20
CA ARG A 301 -39.14 -11.42 3.69
C ARG A 301 -37.98 -12.30 3.26
N GLU A 302 -37.62 -12.26 1.99
CA GLU A 302 -36.50 -13.04 1.44
C GLU A 302 -35.15 -12.57 2.00
N ALA A 303 -34.96 -11.25 2.11
CA ALA A 303 -33.77 -10.67 2.72
C ALA A 303 -33.61 -11.10 4.19
N ARG A 304 -34.70 -11.13 4.94
CA ARG A 304 -34.71 -11.62 6.32
C ARG A 304 -34.39 -13.11 6.42
N ASP A 305 -35.01 -13.94 5.56
CA ASP A 305 -34.77 -15.38 5.54
C ASP A 305 -33.30 -15.68 5.17
N LEU A 306 -32.70 -14.93 4.24
CA LEU A 306 -31.31 -15.04 3.86
C LEU A 306 -30.38 -14.65 5.02
N PHE A 307 -30.67 -13.54 5.71
CA PHE A 307 -29.91 -13.12 6.89
C PHE A 307 -29.98 -14.16 8.02
N GLU A 308 -31.17 -14.63 8.37
CA GLU A 308 -31.38 -15.64 9.41
C GLU A 308 -30.66 -16.95 9.06
N LYS A 309 -30.69 -17.37 7.80
CA LYS A 309 -29.96 -18.55 7.32
C LYS A 309 -28.48 -18.42 7.52
N THR A 310 -27.88 -17.35 7.01
CA THR A 310 -26.44 -17.10 7.14
C THR A 310 -26.00 -16.96 8.61
N TYR A 311 -26.81 -16.32 9.43
CA TYR A 311 -26.58 -16.17 10.87
C TYR A 311 -26.53 -17.53 11.57
N PHE A 312 -27.51 -18.42 11.31
CA PHE A 312 -27.55 -19.73 11.96
C PHE A 312 -26.47 -20.67 11.42
N GLU A 313 -26.15 -20.65 10.13
CA GLU A 313 -25.05 -21.44 9.56
C GLU A 313 -23.72 -21.07 10.25
N ARG A 314 -23.40 -19.78 10.37
CA ARG A 314 -22.19 -19.32 11.07
C ARG A 314 -22.19 -19.69 12.55
N LEU A 315 -23.32 -19.53 13.23
CA LEU A 315 -23.42 -19.82 14.65
C LEU A 315 -23.26 -21.33 14.94
N ILE A 316 -23.80 -22.20 14.05
CA ILE A 316 -23.62 -23.66 14.12
C ILE A 316 -22.16 -24.04 13.92
N ASP A 317 -21.47 -23.42 12.96
CA ASP A 317 -20.05 -23.67 12.71
C ASP A 317 -19.17 -23.20 13.90
N GLN A 318 -19.44 -22.02 14.47
CA GLN A 318 -18.72 -21.50 15.64
C GLN A 318 -18.88 -22.40 16.89
N GLU A 319 -20.05 -22.96 17.10
CA GLU A 319 -20.32 -23.84 18.24
C GLU A 319 -20.10 -25.34 17.92
N ASN A 320 -19.38 -25.64 16.80
CA ASN A 320 -19.06 -26.99 16.36
C ASN A 320 -20.29 -27.93 16.34
N GLY A 321 -21.44 -27.42 15.93
CA GLY A 321 -22.67 -28.19 15.85
C GLY A 321 -23.41 -28.42 17.20
N ASN A 322 -22.95 -27.80 18.29
CA ASN A 322 -23.60 -27.92 19.61
C ASN A 322 -24.90 -27.10 19.68
N MET A 323 -26.02 -27.73 19.33
CA MET A 323 -27.33 -27.08 19.20
C MET A 323 -27.85 -26.46 20.51
N THR A 324 -27.39 -26.90 21.67
CA THR A 324 -27.77 -26.31 22.96
C THR A 324 -27.12 -24.92 23.11
N ARG A 325 -25.80 -24.82 22.83
CA ARG A 325 -25.10 -23.54 22.85
C ARG A 325 -25.57 -22.58 21.76
N VAL A 326 -25.91 -23.12 20.59
CA VAL A 326 -26.50 -22.33 19.48
C VAL A 326 -27.84 -21.71 19.94
N ALA A 327 -28.69 -22.48 20.59
CA ALA A 327 -29.97 -21.99 21.12
C ALA A 327 -29.80 -20.90 22.17
N ASP A 328 -28.93 -21.15 23.16
CA ASP A 328 -28.63 -20.19 24.24
C ASP A 328 -28.07 -18.88 23.66
N ARG A 329 -27.14 -18.96 22.71
CA ARG A 329 -26.51 -17.79 22.11
C ARG A 329 -27.42 -17.01 21.17
N ALA A 330 -28.36 -17.70 20.51
CA ALA A 330 -29.38 -17.08 19.67
C ALA A 330 -30.57 -16.54 20.49
N GLY A 331 -30.62 -16.77 21.80
CA GLY A 331 -31.74 -16.38 22.64
C GLY A 331 -33.05 -17.09 22.30
N LEU A 332 -32.98 -18.34 21.80
CA LEU A 332 -34.11 -19.11 21.37
C LEU A 332 -34.25 -20.42 22.19
N GLU A 333 -35.49 -20.86 22.40
CA GLU A 333 -35.70 -22.20 22.88
C GLU A 333 -35.25 -23.23 21.84
N ARG A 334 -34.70 -24.34 22.31
CA ARG A 334 -34.14 -25.40 21.46
C ARG A 334 -35.15 -25.93 20.44
N THR A 335 -36.43 -26.11 20.83
CA THR A 335 -37.54 -26.53 19.94
C THR A 335 -37.80 -25.50 18.84
N HIS A 336 -37.73 -24.22 19.17
CA HIS A 336 -37.93 -23.13 18.24
C HIS A 336 -36.78 -23.00 17.26
N LEU A 337 -35.51 -23.20 17.72
CA LEU A 337 -34.33 -23.24 16.89
C LEU A 337 -34.40 -24.34 15.82
N TYR A 338 -34.73 -25.58 16.20
CA TYR A 338 -34.86 -26.69 15.24
C TYR A 338 -35.94 -26.43 14.18
N ARG A 339 -37.05 -25.82 14.58
CA ARG A 339 -38.14 -25.45 13.63
C ARG A 339 -37.64 -24.40 12.63
N LYS A 340 -36.89 -23.38 13.10
CA LYS A 340 -36.31 -22.35 12.23
C LYS A 340 -35.27 -22.93 11.28
N ILE A 341 -34.35 -23.74 11.75
CA ILE A 341 -33.31 -24.39 10.94
C ILE A 341 -33.95 -25.22 9.81
N LYS A 342 -34.99 -25.97 10.14
CA LYS A 342 -35.75 -26.76 9.15
C LYS A 342 -36.46 -25.88 8.13
N LEU A 343 -37.02 -24.76 8.55
CA LEU A 343 -37.73 -23.80 7.71
C LEU A 343 -36.78 -23.08 6.75
N LEU A 344 -35.57 -22.76 7.21
CA LEU A 344 -34.52 -22.11 6.42
C LEU A 344 -33.71 -23.08 5.54
N GLY A 345 -34.02 -24.39 5.60
CA GLY A 345 -33.37 -25.42 4.78
C GLY A 345 -31.87 -25.65 5.13
N ILE A 346 -31.45 -25.34 6.35
CA ILE A 346 -30.06 -25.53 6.81
C ILE A 346 -29.84 -27.03 7.07
N LYS A 347 -28.86 -27.61 6.39
CA LYS A 347 -28.46 -29.01 6.60
C LYS A 347 -27.52 -29.08 7.80
N LEU A 348 -27.97 -29.74 8.87
CA LEU A 348 -27.08 -30.10 9.97
C LEU A 348 -26.12 -31.19 9.48
N ARG A 349 -24.80 -30.97 9.59
CA ARG A 349 -23.82 -32.03 9.39
C ARG A 349 -24.10 -33.09 10.47
N GLY A 350 -24.76 -34.17 10.05
CA GLY A 350 -25.05 -35.30 10.92
C GLY A 350 -23.78 -36.01 11.38
N ASN A 351 -23.82 -36.51 12.63
CA ASN A 351 -22.91 -37.54 13.13
C ASN A 351 -22.87 -38.71 12.17
#